data_0867e38a0da1339017de7f6840ff6163
#
_entry.id   0867e38a0da1339017de7f6840ff6163
#
_cell.length_a   1.000
_cell.length_b   1.000
_cell.length_c   1.000
_cell.angle_alpha   90.00
_cell.angle_beta   90.00
_cell.angle_gamma   90.00
#
_symmetry.space_group_name_H-M   'P 1'
#
loop_
_entity.id
_entity.type
_entity.pdbx_description
1 polymer ?
#
loop_
_entity_poly.entity_id
_entity_poly.type
_entity_poly.pdbx_seq_one_letter_code
_entity_poly.pdbx_strand_id
1 'polypeptide(L)'
;GQAVVEPGVVHARLNEVLAPHGLIFPPDPGSSRMATIGGMASTNAHGVRAVKYGPTAVWVLGLHVVLPDGTVIETGSAGSRAKQSASGYELTKLFVGAEGTLGVVTRLRLKVMPRPKARAMVMALFDVLERAGEAVQSVFRAGISPSAIEILDARSLRAANLYRPALGLP
;
A
#
# COMPACT_ATOMS: atom_id res chain seq x y z
N GLY A 1 4.98 -6.63 -13.61
CA GLY A 1 6.00 -7.45 -12.99
C GLY A 1 5.52 -8.15 -11.75
N GLN A 2 6.33 -9.06 -11.24
CA GLN A 2 6.10 -9.80 -10.00
C GLN A 2 7.39 -9.83 -9.19
N ALA A 3 7.27 -9.87 -7.87
CA ALA A 3 8.36 -10.12 -6.93
C ALA A 3 7.95 -11.22 -5.95
N VAL A 4 8.89 -12.07 -5.58
CA VAL A 4 8.70 -13.07 -4.52
C VAL A 4 9.58 -12.65 -3.36
N VAL A 5 9.00 -12.55 -2.17
CA VAL A 5 9.69 -12.04 -0.99
C VAL A 5 9.34 -12.88 0.25
N GLU A 6 10.22 -12.86 1.23
CA GLU A 6 9.95 -13.35 2.58
C GLU A 6 9.24 -12.27 3.41
N PRO A 7 8.46 -12.68 4.43
CA PRO A 7 7.64 -11.74 5.21
C PRO A 7 8.45 -10.70 5.99
N GLY A 8 9.69 -10.98 6.36
CA GLY A 8 10.58 -10.07 7.09
C GLY A 8 11.18 -8.94 6.25
N VAL A 9 11.01 -8.96 4.93
CA VAL A 9 11.53 -7.90 4.05
C VAL A 9 10.83 -6.58 4.37
N VAL A 10 11.61 -5.53 4.66
CA VAL A 10 11.09 -4.18 4.93
C VAL A 10 10.65 -3.52 3.62
N HIS A 11 9.49 -2.86 3.64
CA HIS A 11 8.89 -2.21 2.47
C HIS A 11 9.84 -1.24 1.75
N ALA A 12 10.50 -0.36 2.48
CA ALA A 12 11.48 0.57 1.88
C ALA A 12 12.60 -0.19 1.18
N ARG A 13 13.12 -1.25 1.80
CA ARG A 13 14.18 -2.09 1.22
C ARG A 13 13.74 -2.81 -0.05
N LEU A 14 12.50 -3.32 -0.08
CA LEU A 14 11.93 -3.89 -1.30
C LEU A 14 11.94 -2.87 -2.44
N ASN A 15 11.48 -1.65 -2.17
CA ASN A 15 11.42 -0.60 -3.19
C ASN A 15 12.81 -0.10 -3.63
N GLU A 16 13.83 -0.13 -2.76
CA GLU A 16 15.23 0.11 -3.14
C GLU A 16 15.73 -0.95 -4.13
N VAL A 17 15.46 -2.23 -3.88
CA VAL A 17 15.84 -3.34 -4.79
C VAL A 17 15.09 -3.27 -6.12
N LEU A 18 13.83 -2.83 -6.12
CA LEU A 18 13.03 -2.70 -7.33
C LEU A 18 13.41 -1.49 -8.19
N ALA A 19 13.96 -0.43 -7.58
CA ALA A 19 14.24 0.84 -8.25
C ALA A 19 15.18 0.73 -9.47
N PRO A 20 16.31 -0.01 -9.45
CA PRO A 20 17.17 -0.21 -10.61
C PRO A 20 16.46 -0.87 -11.79
N HIS A 21 15.40 -1.62 -11.53
CA HIS A 21 14.57 -2.26 -12.56
C HIS A 21 13.42 -1.37 -13.05
N GLY A 22 13.35 -0.12 -12.61
CA GLY A 22 12.26 0.79 -12.93
C GLY A 22 10.90 0.36 -12.37
N LEU A 23 10.88 -0.43 -11.29
CA LEU A 23 9.69 -0.99 -10.67
C LEU A 23 9.44 -0.42 -9.28
N ILE A 24 8.19 -0.60 -8.81
CA ILE A 24 7.76 -0.20 -7.47
C ILE A 24 6.67 -1.15 -6.95
N PHE A 25 6.67 -1.38 -5.65
CA PHE A 25 5.54 -1.93 -4.89
C PHE A 25 4.75 -0.76 -4.29
N PRO A 26 3.53 -0.45 -4.80
CA PRO A 26 2.87 0.83 -4.59
C PRO A 26 2.29 1.12 -3.20
N PRO A 27 1.75 0.14 -2.42
CA PRO A 27 1.25 0.45 -1.08
C PRO A 27 2.32 1.17 -0.27
N ASP A 28 1.97 2.31 0.34
CA ASP A 28 2.95 3.24 0.92
C ASP A 28 2.54 3.63 2.36
N PRO A 29 2.70 2.73 3.34
CA PRO A 29 2.39 3.04 4.72
C PRO A 29 3.35 4.10 5.27
N GLY A 30 2.88 4.95 6.17
CA GLY A 30 3.72 5.96 6.84
C GLY A 30 4.91 5.34 7.58
N SER A 31 4.80 4.08 7.98
CA SER A 31 5.86 3.26 8.61
C SER A 31 6.78 2.54 7.62
N SER A 32 6.81 2.92 6.35
CA SER A 32 7.52 2.26 5.24
C SER A 32 8.96 1.81 5.58
N ARG A 33 9.66 2.56 6.41
CA ARG A 33 11.05 2.25 6.84
C ARG A 33 11.15 1.12 7.86
N MET A 34 10.03 0.73 8.48
CA MET A 34 9.97 -0.32 9.52
C MET A 34 8.97 -1.41 9.18
N ALA A 35 7.94 -1.09 8.39
CA ALA A 35 6.90 -2.04 8.02
C ALA A 35 7.49 -3.19 7.20
N THR A 36 7.29 -4.41 7.66
CA THR A 36 7.65 -5.62 6.90
C THR A 36 6.53 -5.99 5.94
N ILE A 37 6.86 -6.63 4.84
CA ILE A 37 5.87 -7.05 3.84
C ILE A 37 4.88 -8.06 4.44
N GLY A 38 5.32 -8.95 5.30
CA GLY A 38 4.43 -9.87 6.04
C GLY A 38 3.47 -9.14 6.96
N GLY A 39 3.97 -8.14 7.72
CA GLY A 39 3.13 -7.28 8.55
C GLY A 39 2.11 -6.49 7.73
N MET A 40 2.54 -5.93 6.59
CA MET A 40 1.64 -5.23 5.67
C MET A 40 0.54 -6.15 5.10
N ALA A 41 0.88 -7.39 4.76
CA ALA A 41 -0.12 -8.36 4.30
C ALA A 41 -1.06 -8.74 5.44
N SER A 42 -0.54 -9.02 6.64
CA SER A 42 -1.35 -9.44 7.80
C SER A 42 -2.37 -8.38 8.22
N THR A 43 -2.00 -7.10 8.18
CA THR A 43 -2.90 -5.99 8.55
C THR A 43 -3.63 -5.38 7.38
N ASN A 44 -3.43 -5.90 6.16
CA ASN A 44 -3.90 -5.27 4.91
C ASN A 44 -3.53 -3.79 4.83
N ALA A 45 -2.27 -3.47 5.15
CA ALA A 45 -1.79 -2.11 5.30
C ALA A 45 -2.01 -1.28 4.04
N HIS A 46 -2.29 -0.02 4.24
CA HIS A 46 -2.40 0.99 3.20
C HIS A 46 -1.72 2.30 3.67
N GLY A 47 -1.74 3.31 2.85
CA GLY A 47 -1.17 4.62 3.17
C GLY A 47 -1.75 5.70 2.27
N VAL A 48 -1.09 6.84 2.23
CA VAL A 48 -1.53 8.04 1.49
C VAL A 48 -1.85 7.78 0.01
N ARG A 49 -1.28 6.71 -0.57
CA ARG A 49 -1.51 6.35 -1.98
C ARG A 49 -2.65 5.37 -2.19
N ALA A 50 -3.38 5.00 -1.14
CA ALA A 50 -4.48 4.04 -1.24
C ALA A 50 -5.60 4.54 -2.16
N VAL A 51 -5.80 5.84 -2.27
CA VAL A 51 -6.79 6.45 -3.18
C VAL A 51 -6.60 6.01 -4.64
N LYS A 52 -5.36 5.77 -5.07
CA LYS A 52 -5.04 5.31 -6.43
C LYS A 52 -4.73 3.82 -6.51
N TYR A 53 -3.97 3.31 -5.56
CA TYR A 53 -3.39 1.97 -5.66
C TYR A 53 -4.08 0.93 -4.77
N GLY A 54 -4.97 1.37 -3.89
CA GLY A 54 -5.64 0.49 -2.94
C GLY A 54 -4.72 -0.04 -1.83
N PRO A 55 -5.23 -0.92 -0.99
CA PRO A 55 -4.50 -1.58 0.09
C PRO A 55 -3.59 -2.70 -0.41
N THR A 56 -2.82 -3.29 0.50
CA THR A 56 -1.88 -4.38 0.22
C THR A 56 -2.54 -5.59 -0.47
N ALA A 57 -3.80 -5.91 -0.13
CA ALA A 57 -4.54 -7.03 -0.73
C ALA A 57 -4.64 -6.97 -2.26
N VAL A 58 -4.66 -5.77 -2.86
CA VAL A 58 -4.69 -5.59 -4.32
C VAL A 58 -3.38 -6.04 -4.99
N TRP A 59 -2.30 -6.08 -4.21
CA TRP A 59 -0.94 -6.31 -4.69
C TRP A 59 -0.36 -7.66 -4.32
N VAL A 60 -1.05 -8.44 -3.47
CA VAL A 60 -0.65 -9.82 -3.13
C VAL A 60 -1.31 -10.78 -4.12
N LEU A 61 -0.48 -11.51 -4.86
CA LEU A 61 -0.91 -12.47 -5.89
C LEU A 61 -0.99 -13.91 -5.35
N GLY A 62 -0.32 -14.19 -4.25
CA GLY A 62 -0.32 -15.49 -3.63
C GLY A 62 0.56 -15.53 -2.40
N LEU A 63 0.31 -16.49 -1.55
CA LEU A 63 0.97 -16.68 -0.28
C LEU A 63 1.37 -18.14 -0.11
N HIS A 64 2.48 -18.35 0.57
CA HIS A 64 2.86 -19.63 1.14
C HIS A 64 2.61 -19.54 2.64
N VAL A 65 1.74 -20.40 3.17
CA VAL A 65 1.19 -20.27 4.52
C VAL A 65 1.33 -21.62 5.24
N VAL A 66 1.77 -21.56 6.49
CA VAL A 66 1.74 -22.69 7.42
C VAL A 66 0.49 -22.55 8.29
N LEU A 67 -0.39 -23.54 8.26
CA LEU A 67 -1.63 -23.60 9.04
C LEU A 67 -1.34 -24.05 10.49
N PRO A 68 -2.29 -23.89 11.42
CA PRO A 68 -2.10 -24.26 12.83
C PRO A 68 -1.75 -25.73 13.09
N ASP A 69 -2.13 -26.62 12.18
CA ASP A 69 -1.83 -28.06 12.23
C ASP A 69 -0.46 -28.41 11.60
N GLY A 70 0.30 -27.41 11.15
CA GLY A 70 1.59 -27.58 10.46
C GLY A 70 1.45 -27.83 8.96
N THR A 71 0.25 -27.96 8.43
CA THR A 71 0.04 -28.12 6.98
C THR A 71 0.51 -26.88 6.24
N VAL A 72 1.25 -27.09 5.15
CA VAL A 72 1.71 -26.01 4.28
C VAL A 72 0.81 -25.91 3.06
N ILE A 73 0.28 -24.72 2.82
CA ILE A 73 -0.55 -24.45 1.65
C ILE A 73 0.03 -23.30 0.81
N GLU A 74 -0.27 -23.32 -0.47
CA GLU A 74 0.02 -22.22 -1.39
C GLU A 74 -1.28 -21.66 -1.93
N THR A 75 -1.47 -20.35 -1.83
CA THR A 75 -2.66 -19.65 -2.31
C THR A 75 -2.38 -18.89 -3.60
N GLY A 76 -3.43 -18.45 -4.27
CA GLY A 76 -3.33 -17.81 -5.57
C GLY A 76 -3.07 -18.83 -6.69
N SER A 77 -2.51 -18.38 -7.82
CA SER A 77 -2.20 -19.30 -8.93
C SER A 77 -0.92 -20.09 -8.61
N ALA A 78 -1.03 -21.12 -7.76
CA ALA A 78 0.09 -21.96 -7.35
C ALA A 78 0.85 -22.46 -8.59
N GLY A 79 2.17 -22.26 -8.61
CA GLY A 79 3.04 -22.66 -9.72
C GLY A 79 2.86 -21.89 -11.03
N SER A 80 1.87 -20.99 -11.14
CA SER A 80 1.59 -20.19 -12.34
C SER A 80 2.10 -18.76 -12.19
N ARG A 81 2.51 -18.14 -13.32
CA ARG A 81 2.80 -16.70 -13.41
C ARG A 81 1.56 -15.85 -13.67
N ALA A 82 0.36 -16.44 -13.65
CA ALA A 82 -0.88 -15.70 -13.84
C ALA A 82 -1.07 -14.66 -12.74
N LYS A 83 -1.52 -13.47 -13.14
CA LYS A 83 -1.83 -12.37 -12.21
C LYS A 83 -3.19 -12.53 -11.54
N GLN A 84 -4.06 -13.33 -12.15
CA GLN A 84 -5.40 -13.64 -11.68
C GLN A 84 -5.73 -15.09 -12.05
N SER A 85 -6.54 -15.72 -11.23
CA SER A 85 -7.12 -17.05 -11.50
C SER A 85 -8.62 -16.94 -11.34
N ALA A 86 -9.36 -17.58 -12.24
CA ALA A 86 -10.80 -17.76 -12.13
C ALA A 86 -11.15 -19.13 -11.54
N SER A 87 -10.16 -19.92 -11.11
CA SER A 87 -10.34 -21.28 -10.59
C SER A 87 -10.44 -21.27 -9.07
N GLY A 88 -11.59 -21.64 -8.53
CA GLY A 88 -11.81 -21.79 -7.10
C GLY A 88 -11.95 -20.48 -6.32
N TYR A 89 -11.88 -20.61 -5.00
CA TYR A 89 -11.99 -19.49 -4.08
C TYR A 89 -10.72 -18.62 -4.05
N GLU A 90 -10.87 -17.32 -3.81
CA GLU A 90 -9.78 -16.36 -3.67
C GLU A 90 -9.17 -16.42 -2.24
N LEU A 91 -8.52 -17.55 -1.95
CA LEU A 91 -7.96 -17.82 -0.61
C LEU A 91 -6.88 -16.80 -0.21
N THR A 92 -6.16 -16.21 -1.16
CA THR A 92 -5.15 -15.20 -0.85
C THR A 92 -5.75 -14.04 -0.05
N LYS A 93 -6.94 -13.58 -0.43
CA LYS A 93 -7.63 -12.49 0.25
C LYS A 93 -8.20 -12.88 1.61
N LEU A 94 -8.38 -14.16 1.87
CA LEU A 94 -8.77 -14.65 3.20
C LEU A 94 -7.65 -14.44 4.22
N PHE A 95 -6.39 -14.67 3.82
CA PHE A 95 -5.23 -14.50 4.70
C PHE A 95 -4.73 -13.07 4.81
N VAL A 96 -4.91 -12.25 3.76
CA VAL A 96 -4.53 -10.83 3.82
C VAL A 96 -5.52 -10.06 4.68
N GLY A 97 -5.04 -9.47 5.76
CA GLY A 97 -5.86 -8.81 6.78
C GLY A 97 -6.33 -9.72 7.91
N ALA A 98 -5.91 -10.99 7.93
CA ALA A 98 -6.26 -11.94 8.99
C ALA A 98 -5.43 -11.78 10.28
N GLU A 99 -4.44 -10.89 10.30
CA GLU A 99 -3.58 -10.58 11.45
C GLU A 99 -2.93 -11.82 12.10
N GLY A 100 -2.60 -12.83 11.27
CA GLY A 100 -1.97 -14.07 11.72
C GLY A 100 -2.93 -15.09 12.36
N THR A 101 -4.23 -14.82 12.43
CA THR A 101 -5.21 -15.71 13.09
C THR A 101 -5.47 -17.00 12.32
N LEU A 102 -5.18 -17.05 11.02
CA LEU A 102 -5.46 -18.18 10.14
C LEU A 102 -4.21 -19.00 9.78
N GLY A 103 -3.01 -18.50 10.06
CA GLY A 103 -1.78 -19.18 9.74
C GLY A 103 -0.58 -18.22 9.66
N VAL A 104 0.61 -18.78 9.49
CA VAL A 104 1.88 -18.06 9.40
C VAL A 104 2.30 -17.94 7.94
N VAL A 105 2.35 -16.72 7.43
CA VAL A 105 2.84 -16.43 6.08
C VAL A 105 4.36 -16.54 6.04
N THR A 106 4.90 -17.39 5.19
CA THR A 106 6.34 -17.63 5.04
C THR A 106 6.93 -17.11 3.74
N ARG A 107 6.08 -16.87 2.72
CA ARG A 107 6.47 -16.28 1.43
C ARG A 107 5.30 -15.56 0.80
N LEU A 108 5.59 -14.46 0.12
CA LEU A 108 4.58 -13.67 -0.60
C LEU A 108 5.00 -13.50 -2.05
N ARG A 109 4.06 -13.67 -2.94
CA ARG A 109 4.16 -13.28 -4.35
C ARG A 109 3.39 -11.98 -4.56
N LEU A 110 4.12 -10.95 -4.95
CA LEU A 110 3.63 -9.59 -5.06
C LEU A 110 3.52 -9.16 -6.52
N LYS A 111 2.47 -8.43 -6.84
CA LYS A 111 2.40 -7.64 -8.06
C LYS A 111 3.24 -6.38 -7.88
N VAL A 112 4.04 -6.02 -8.88
CA VAL A 112 4.78 -4.76 -8.94
C VAL A 112 4.48 -4.06 -10.26
N MET A 113 4.66 -2.75 -10.29
CA MET A 113 4.34 -1.93 -11.46
C MET A 113 5.52 -1.04 -11.86
N PRO A 114 5.53 -0.51 -13.09
CA PRO A 114 6.48 0.51 -13.48
C PRO A 114 6.42 1.72 -12.55
N ARG A 115 7.60 2.22 -12.16
CA ARG A 115 7.72 3.43 -11.35
C ARG A 115 7.30 4.64 -12.20
N PRO A 116 6.44 5.54 -11.68
CA PRO A 116 6.10 6.78 -12.36
C PRO A 116 7.35 7.60 -12.69
N LYS A 117 7.48 8.06 -13.93
CA LYS A 117 8.64 8.81 -14.41
C LYS A 117 8.72 10.22 -13.80
N ALA A 118 7.58 10.82 -13.49
CA ALA A 118 7.48 12.15 -12.92
C ALA A 118 6.41 12.19 -11.85
N ARG A 119 6.55 13.14 -10.93
CA ARG A 119 5.56 13.47 -9.90
C ARG A 119 5.46 14.98 -9.80
N ALA A 120 4.26 15.47 -9.58
CA ALA A 120 3.98 16.83 -9.20
C ALA A 120 3.15 16.83 -7.92
N MET A 121 3.31 17.85 -7.09
CA MET A 121 2.51 18.08 -5.90
C MET A 121 1.90 19.48 -6.02
N VAL A 122 0.64 19.56 -5.67
CA VAL A 122 -0.10 20.83 -5.57
C VAL A 122 -0.53 20.97 -4.12
N MET A 123 -0.26 22.11 -3.53
CA MET A 123 -0.78 22.51 -2.23
C MET A 123 -1.75 23.67 -2.47
N ALA A 124 -2.96 23.53 -1.96
CA ALA A 124 -4.00 24.58 -2.02
C ALA A 124 -4.43 24.95 -0.59
N LEU A 125 -4.62 26.23 -0.36
CA LEU A 125 -5.03 26.79 0.93
C LEU A 125 -6.47 27.26 0.82
N PHE A 126 -7.25 26.99 1.85
CA PHE A 126 -8.66 27.34 1.95
C PHE A 126 -8.95 27.98 3.29
N ASP A 127 -9.84 28.96 3.31
CA ASP A 127 -10.27 29.66 4.52
C ASP A 127 -11.20 28.80 5.38
N VAL A 128 -11.96 27.91 4.75
CA VAL A 128 -12.88 27.01 5.44
C VAL A 128 -12.71 25.56 4.92
N LEU A 129 -12.91 24.60 5.82
CA LEU A 129 -12.68 23.17 5.56
C LEU A 129 -13.63 22.64 4.46
N GLU A 130 -14.84 23.15 4.41
CA GLU A 130 -15.86 22.76 3.43
C GLU A 130 -15.38 22.98 2.00
N ARG A 131 -14.73 24.12 1.73
CA ARG A 131 -14.14 24.40 0.39
C ARG A 131 -13.02 23.45 0.02
N ALA A 132 -12.22 23.02 0.99
CA ALA A 132 -11.22 21.99 0.74
C ALA A 132 -11.87 20.66 0.33
N GLY A 133 -12.98 20.26 1.00
CA GLY A 133 -13.78 19.10 0.64
C GLY A 133 -14.38 19.19 -0.77
N GLU A 134 -14.93 20.35 -1.13
CA GLU A 134 -15.48 20.62 -2.48
C GLU A 134 -14.38 20.54 -3.56
N ALA A 135 -13.20 21.06 -3.28
CA ALA A 135 -12.07 20.98 -4.19
C ALA A 135 -11.64 19.52 -4.45
N VAL A 136 -11.58 18.67 -3.40
CA VAL A 136 -11.33 17.23 -3.55
C VAL A 136 -12.37 16.57 -4.44
N GLN A 137 -13.66 16.85 -4.20
CA GLN A 137 -14.73 16.30 -5.04
C GLN A 137 -14.60 16.75 -6.50
N SER A 138 -14.22 18.01 -6.72
CA SER A 138 -14.05 18.58 -8.06
C SER A 138 -12.91 17.90 -8.82
N VAL A 139 -11.81 17.56 -8.14
CA VAL A 139 -10.71 16.77 -8.73
C VAL A 139 -11.21 15.42 -9.26
N PHE A 140 -12.00 14.69 -8.45
CA PHE A 140 -12.55 13.41 -8.89
C PHE A 140 -13.62 13.55 -9.98
N ARG A 141 -14.50 14.55 -9.89
CA ARG A 141 -15.50 14.84 -10.95
C ARG A 141 -14.85 15.20 -12.28
N ALA A 142 -13.68 15.82 -12.26
CA ALA A 142 -12.88 16.08 -13.45
C ALA A 142 -12.18 14.83 -14.03
N GLY A 143 -12.40 13.64 -13.47
CA GLY A 143 -11.78 12.40 -13.92
C GLY A 143 -10.30 12.28 -13.54
N ILE A 144 -9.79 13.15 -12.67
CA ILE A 144 -8.39 13.10 -12.23
C ILE A 144 -8.28 12.09 -11.09
N SER A 145 -7.34 11.16 -11.22
CA SER A 145 -7.00 10.18 -10.18
C SER A 145 -5.64 10.52 -9.57
N PRO A 146 -5.60 11.33 -8.51
CA PRO A 146 -4.34 11.69 -7.85
C PRO A 146 -3.70 10.45 -7.21
N SER A 147 -2.37 10.43 -7.14
CA SER A 147 -1.66 9.32 -6.46
C SER A 147 -1.76 9.38 -4.94
N ALA A 148 -2.00 10.56 -4.41
CA ALA A 148 -2.30 10.83 -3.01
C ALA A 148 -3.13 12.11 -2.94
N ILE A 149 -4.01 12.21 -1.95
CA ILE A 149 -4.76 13.43 -1.63
C ILE A 149 -4.99 13.46 -0.13
N GLU A 150 -4.70 14.59 0.50
CA GLU A 150 -4.81 14.77 1.93
C GLU A 150 -5.39 16.14 2.25
N ILE A 151 -6.17 16.22 3.30
CA ILE A 151 -6.69 17.47 3.87
C ILE A 151 -6.11 17.58 5.28
N LEU A 152 -5.56 18.74 5.59
CA LEU A 152 -5.09 19.10 6.92
C LEU A 152 -5.90 20.29 7.42
N ASP A 153 -6.53 20.17 8.56
CA ASP A 153 -7.23 21.28 9.19
C ASP A 153 -6.25 22.22 9.92
N ALA A 154 -6.71 23.40 10.29
CA ALA A 154 -5.91 24.42 10.96
C ALA A 154 -5.32 23.93 12.30
N ARG A 155 -5.97 22.98 13.00
CA ARG A 155 -5.48 22.42 14.25
C ARG A 155 -4.31 21.48 13.99
N SER A 156 -4.44 20.62 12.98
CA SER A 156 -3.38 19.70 12.53
C SER A 156 -2.15 20.48 12.04
N LEU A 157 -2.33 21.55 11.27
CA LEU A 157 -1.24 22.42 10.81
C LEU A 157 -0.52 23.07 11.98
N ARG A 158 -1.25 23.63 12.96
CA ARG A 158 -0.66 24.21 14.17
C ARG A 158 0.10 23.16 14.99
N ALA A 159 -0.48 21.98 15.19
CA ALA A 159 0.17 20.90 15.92
C ALA A 159 1.47 20.44 15.23
N ALA A 160 1.47 20.31 13.91
CA ALA A 160 2.64 19.96 13.13
C ALA A 160 3.75 21.02 13.24
N ASN A 161 3.41 22.32 13.18
CA ASN A 161 4.36 23.41 13.36
C ASN A 161 4.93 23.49 14.78
N LEU A 162 4.11 23.21 15.81
CA LEU A 162 4.59 23.13 17.19
C LEU A 162 5.56 21.97 17.41
N TYR A 163 5.25 20.80 16.83
CA TYR A 163 6.11 19.62 16.93
C TYR A 163 7.43 19.79 16.13
N ARG A 164 7.35 20.43 14.97
CA ARG A 164 8.48 20.62 14.07
C ARG A 164 8.45 22.00 13.42
N PRO A 165 8.89 23.05 14.13
CA PRO A 165 8.82 24.45 13.65
C PRO A 165 9.47 24.68 12.28
N ALA A 166 10.50 23.88 11.94
CA ALA A 166 11.19 23.97 10.66
C ALA A 166 10.31 23.59 9.44
N LEU A 167 9.11 23.05 9.64
CA LEU A 167 8.20 22.75 8.53
C LEU A 167 7.62 24.02 7.91
N GLY A 168 7.43 25.09 8.70
CA GLY A 168 6.92 26.37 8.21
C GLY A 168 5.60 26.25 7.45
N LEU A 169 4.70 25.36 7.91
CA LEU A 169 3.41 25.16 7.25
C LEU A 169 2.55 26.41 7.39
N PRO A 170 1.74 26.75 6.37
CA PRO A 170 0.92 27.95 6.34
C PRO A 170 -0.16 27.97 7.41
#